data_ad13851acfbfbcab8ba49a15a82f938d
#
_entry.id   ad13851acfbfbcab8ba49a15a82f938d
#
_cell.length_a   1.000
_cell.length_b   1.000
_cell.length_c   1.000
_cell.angle_alpha   90.00
_cell.angle_beta   90.00
_cell.angle_gamma   90.00
#
_symmetry.space_group_name_H-M   'P 1'
#
loop_
_entity.id
_entity.type
_entity.pdbx_description
1 polymer ?
#
loop_
_entity_poly.entity_id
_entity_poly.type
_entity_poly.pdbx_seq_one_letter_code
_entity_poly.pdbx_strand_id
1 'polypeptide(L)'
;MKSFKSYFYALIVLTIISFSFVRTQQMDIYREIARSQQQIMTVYKYLLTEYIHELDVTELTTRIIDSMLSNFDPYTEYYQEEDLEDLSLKTEGEFSGVGLEIYMYEDQLTVVSPIEGSPASRSGIYTGDAIMNIDGEPTSGLELKDATSKIRGKAGTEVILTIKKPNTGEVQDYSIIRDVITIKDIPFYGMVNDNVGYLRITNFSVNTANETKDALISLMQNGASNVIIDLRDNPGGLLSSSLDLLDLILPKNLELVSTKGRAGKSIKNYKTLNNALIPDTINMAVLINGASASASEIVAGVLQDYDRAIVLGSQSFG
;
A
#
# COMPACT_ATOMS: atom_id res chain seq x y z
N MET A 1 -3.87 60.57 29.04
CA MET A 1 -4.21 60.42 27.61
C MET A 1 -3.03 60.38 26.66
N LYS A 2 -1.91 61.07 26.90
CA LYS A 2 -0.71 60.96 26.02
C LYS A 2 0.02 59.62 26.01
N SER A 3 0.04 58.91 27.15
CA SER A 3 0.74 57.61 27.29
C SER A 3 0.06 56.49 26.49
N PHE A 4 -1.26 56.40 26.45
CA PHE A 4 -1.99 55.37 25.76
C PHE A 4 -1.80 55.40 24.22
N LYS A 5 -1.74 56.60 23.63
CA LYS A 5 -1.46 56.75 22.20
C LYS A 5 -0.05 56.28 21.85
N SER A 6 0.93 56.50 22.72
CA SER A 6 2.32 56.07 22.47
C SER A 6 2.44 54.55 22.47
N TYR A 7 1.78 53.85 23.39
CA TYR A 7 1.75 52.35 23.39
C TYR A 7 1.02 51.77 22.17
N PHE A 8 -0.05 52.41 21.72
CA PHE A 8 -0.79 52.00 20.55
C PHE A 8 0.05 52.13 19.26
N TYR A 9 0.78 53.24 19.08
CA TYR A 9 1.69 53.37 17.95
C TYR A 9 2.88 52.40 18.02
N ALA A 10 3.42 52.13 19.20
CA ALA A 10 4.49 51.14 19.38
C ALA A 10 4.00 49.72 19.01
N LEU A 11 2.77 49.36 19.37
CA LEU A 11 2.18 48.07 19.01
C LEU A 11 1.99 47.92 17.48
N ILE A 12 1.51 48.98 16.81
CA ILE A 12 1.36 48.96 15.35
C ILE A 12 2.72 48.85 14.65
N VAL A 13 3.73 49.54 15.10
CA VAL A 13 5.09 49.45 14.53
C VAL A 13 5.66 48.05 14.74
N LEU A 14 5.48 47.43 15.91
CA LEU A 14 5.91 46.08 16.20
C LEU A 14 5.19 45.03 15.33
N THR A 15 3.90 45.20 15.08
CA THR A 15 3.13 44.30 14.17
C THR A 15 3.57 44.46 12.72
N ILE A 16 3.86 45.67 12.25
CA ILE A 16 4.37 45.90 10.89
C ILE A 16 5.78 45.30 10.73
N ILE A 17 6.65 45.45 11.71
CA ILE A 17 8.02 44.90 11.67
C ILE A 17 7.97 43.37 11.66
N SER A 18 7.16 42.74 12.52
CA SER A 18 7.02 41.29 12.54
C SER A 18 6.40 40.76 11.26
N PHE A 19 5.41 41.43 10.67
CA PHE A 19 4.80 41.03 9.40
C PHE A 19 5.80 41.20 8.22
N SER A 20 6.61 42.25 8.24
CA SER A 20 7.69 42.46 7.24
C SER A 20 8.77 41.37 7.37
N PHE A 21 9.18 41.01 8.58
CA PHE A 21 10.18 40.00 8.83
C PHE A 21 9.73 38.60 8.34
N VAL A 22 8.48 38.20 8.63
CA VAL A 22 7.91 36.95 8.13
C VAL A 22 7.82 36.90 6.61
N ARG A 23 7.44 38.03 5.98
CA ARG A 23 7.40 38.14 4.51
C ARG A 23 8.78 38.07 3.87
N THR A 24 9.79 38.66 4.48
CA THR A 24 11.17 38.61 3.98
C THR A 24 11.71 37.17 4.03
N GLN A 25 11.51 36.46 5.12
CA GLN A 25 11.93 35.08 5.27
C GLN A 25 11.24 34.13 4.28
N GLN A 26 9.96 34.36 3.98
CA GLN A 26 9.23 33.62 2.96
C GLN A 26 9.74 33.90 1.54
N MET A 27 10.07 35.16 1.24
CA MET A 27 10.65 35.54 -0.07
C MET A 27 12.05 34.95 -0.28
N ASP A 28 12.86 34.83 0.76
CA ASP A 28 14.20 34.24 0.67
C ASP A 28 14.13 32.75 0.33
N ILE A 29 13.23 32.00 0.97
CA ILE A 29 12.99 30.59 0.63
C ILE A 29 12.58 30.42 -0.85
N TYR A 30 11.67 31.23 -1.36
CA TYR A 30 11.25 31.11 -2.77
C TYR A 30 12.39 31.45 -3.75
N ARG A 31 13.26 32.40 -3.40
CA ARG A 31 14.46 32.72 -4.21
C ARG A 31 15.46 31.56 -4.20
N GLU A 32 15.68 30.91 -3.05
CA GLU A 32 16.55 29.75 -2.94
C GLU A 32 15.99 28.57 -3.74
N ILE A 33 14.68 28.31 -3.65
CA ILE A 33 14.01 27.29 -4.46
C ILE A 33 14.21 27.55 -5.95
N ALA A 34 13.94 28.77 -6.41
CA ALA A 34 14.09 29.12 -7.82
C ALA A 34 15.54 28.95 -8.32
N ARG A 35 16.52 29.33 -7.50
CA ARG A 35 17.95 29.17 -7.81
C ARG A 35 18.33 27.69 -7.90
N SER A 36 17.86 26.87 -6.96
CA SER A 36 18.11 25.43 -6.94
C SER A 36 17.44 24.74 -8.13
N GLN A 37 16.20 25.10 -8.48
CA GLN A 37 15.52 24.59 -9.68
C GLN A 37 16.32 24.89 -10.94
N GLN A 38 16.84 26.12 -11.08
CA GLN A 38 17.66 26.50 -12.23
C GLN A 38 18.96 25.68 -12.32
N GLN A 39 19.60 25.40 -11.17
CA GLN A 39 20.80 24.58 -11.14
C GLN A 39 20.51 23.13 -11.57
N ILE A 40 19.47 22.51 -11.01
CA ILE A 40 19.04 21.15 -11.37
C ILE A 40 18.72 21.09 -12.87
N MET A 41 17.90 22.03 -13.37
CA MET A 41 17.52 22.07 -14.78
C MET A 41 18.72 22.26 -15.71
N THR A 42 19.71 23.03 -15.29
CA THR A 42 20.94 23.24 -16.09
C THR A 42 21.72 21.92 -16.21
N VAL A 43 21.95 21.22 -15.10
CA VAL A 43 22.65 19.92 -15.09
C VAL A 43 21.87 18.90 -15.91
N TYR A 44 20.56 18.80 -15.70
CA TYR A 44 19.68 17.90 -16.43
C TYR A 44 19.74 18.12 -17.95
N LYS A 45 19.67 19.39 -18.38
CA LYS A 45 19.80 19.76 -19.78
C LYS A 45 21.14 19.31 -20.36
N TYR A 46 22.27 19.61 -19.69
CA TYR A 46 23.60 19.20 -20.18
C TYR A 46 23.74 17.68 -20.27
N LEU A 47 23.18 16.92 -19.32
CA LEU A 47 23.17 15.47 -19.41
C LEU A 47 22.44 14.98 -20.66
N LEU A 48 21.29 15.54 -20.98
CA LEU A 48 20.49 15.13 -22.14
C LEU A 48 21.08 15.59 -23.49
N THR A 49 21.87 16.69 -23.51
CA THR A 49 22.37 17.26 -24.76
C THR A 49 23.85 16.99 -25.04
N GLU A 50 24.66 16.78 -24.03
CA GLU A 50 26.12 16.73 -24.15
C GLU A 50 26.74 15.41 -23.64
N TYR A 51 25.94 14.51 -23.02
CA TYR A 51 26.48 13.24 -22.55
C TYR A 51 26.80 12.33 -23.72
N ILE A 52 27.86 11.51 -23.60
CA ILE A 52 28.41 10.68 -24.70
C ILE A 52 27.44 9.61 -25.21
N HIS A 53 26.51 9.18 -24.35
CA HIS A 53 25.46 8.22 -24.71
C HIS A 53 24.11 8.90 -24.72
N GLU A 54 23.25 8.49 -25.64
CA GLU A 54 21.84 8.92 -25.61
C GLU A 54 21.17 8.42 -24.35
N LEU A 55 20.46 9.34 -23.65
CA LEU A 55 19.75 9.06 -22.42
C LEU A 55 18.26 9.18 -22.65
N ASP A 56 17.50 8.20 -22.14
CA ASP A 56 16.05 8.32 -22.09
C ASP A 56 15.63 9.38 -21.05
N VAL A 57 14.76 10.30 -21.48
CA VAL A 57 14.32 11.44 -20.68
C VAL A 57 13.52 10.98 -19.48
N THR A 58 12.63 10.01 -19.68
CA THR A 58 11.73 9.50 -18.64
C THR A 58 12.50 8.72 -17.60
N GLU A 59 13.36 7.78 -18.04
CA GLU A 59 14.21 7.00 -17.16
C GLU A 59 15.13 7.89 -16.32
N LEU A 60 15.79 8.87 -16.95
CA LEU A 60 16.66 9.80 -16.23
C LEU A 60 15.90 10.61 -15.19
N THR A 61 14.70 11.10 -15.55
CA THR A 61 13.83 11.85 -14.62
C THR A 61 13.47 11.03 -13.40
N THR A 62 13.01 9.80 -13.61
CA THR A 62 12.65 8.88 -12.53
C THR A 62 13.81 8.61 -11.61
N ARG A 63 14.97 8.24 -12.15
CA ARG A 63 16.20 7.98 -11.37
C ARG A 63 16.64 9.17 -10.53
N ILE A 64 16.47 10.41 -11.04
CA ILE A 64 16.77 11.63 -10.29
C ILE A 64 15.79 11.80 -9.13
N ILE A 65 14.49 11.63 -9.37
CA ILE A 65 13.46 11.74 -8.33
C ILE A 65 13.68 10.69 -7.25
N ASP A 66 13.86 9.43 -7.61
CA ASP A 66 14.12 8.33 -6.68
C ASP A 66 15.37 8.57 -5.83
N SER A 67 16.47 9.01 -6.49
CA SER A 67 17.71 9.38 -5.78
C SER A 67 17.52 10.54 -4.81
N MET A 68 16.66 11.48 -5.11
CA MET A 68 16.33 12.59 -4.22
C MET A 68 15.51 12.10 -3.02
N LEU A 69 14.50 11.24 -3.25
CA LEU A 69 13.57 10.76 -2.22
C LEU A 69 14.23 9.74 -1.29
N SER A 70 15.11 8.88 -1.80
CA SER A 70 15.82 7.84 -1.01
C SER A 70 16.64 8.37 0.17
N ASN A 71 16.88 9.69 0.23
CA ASN A 71 17.59 10.34 1.33
C ASN A 71 16.68 10.80 2.49
N PHE A 72 15.36 10.59 2.40
CA PHE A 72 14.42 11.05 3.44
C PHE A 72 14.03 9.90 4.36
N ASP A 73 13.04 9.13 3.95
CA ASP A 73 12.50 8.01 4.69
C ASP A 73 12.09 6.87 3.72
N PRO A 74 11.89 5.64 4.20
CA PRO A 74 11.56 4.52 3.30
C PRO A 74 10.13 4.55 2.75
N TYR A 75 9.30 5.50 3.16
CA TYR A 75 7.88 5.58 2.78
C TYR A 75 7.58 6.71 1.80
N THR A 76 8.55 7.64 1.61
CA THR A 76 8.42 8.73 0.63
C THR A 76 8.78 8.21 -0.74
N GLU A 77 7.76 7.83 -1.53
CA GLU A 77 7.88 7.24 -2.85
C GLU A 77 7.24 8.15 -3.92
N TYR A 78 7.71 8.05 -5.14
CA TYR A 78 7.14 8.69 -6.32
C TYR A 78 6.52 7.62 -7.21
N TYR A 79 5.23 7.72 -7.45
CA TYR A 79 4.51 6.83 -8.37
C TYR A 79 4.32 7.51 -9.72
N GLN A 80 4.70 6.83 -10.78
CA GLN A 80 4.39 7.23 -12.15
C GLN A 80 3.01 6.71 -12.55
N GLU A 81 2.53 7.15 -13.72
CA GLU A 81 1.25 6.67 -14.26
C GLU A 81 1.24 5.14 -14.45
N GLU A 82 2.39 4.56 -14.78
CA GLU A 82 2.59 3.12 -14.92
C GLU A 82 2.50 2.36 -13.58
N ASP A 83 2.78 3.02 -12.46
CA ASP A 83 2.73 2.43 -11.12
C ASP A 83 1.33 2.54 -10.48
N LEU A 84 0.37 3.20 -11.15
CA LEU A 84 -0.99 3.39 -10.61
C LEU A 84 -1.74 2.07 -10.39
N GLU A 85 -1.46 1.04 -11.21
CA GLU A 85 -2.05 -0.29 -11.01
C GLU A 85 -1.53 -0.95 -9.72
N ASP A 86 -0.23 -0.81 -9.42
CA ASP A 86 0.34 -1.32 -8.17
C ASP A 86 -0.18 -0.52 -6.95
N LEU A 87 -0.41 0.77 -7.11
CA LEU A 87 -1.04 1.60 -6.09
C LEU A 87 -2.51 1.19 -5.87
N SER A 88 -3.27 0.94 -6.94
CA SER A 88 -4.65 0.44 -6.88
C SER A 88 -4.70 -0.93 -6.19
N LEU A 89 -3.77 -1.82 -6.52
CA LEU A 89 -3.66 -3.11 -5.84
C LEU A 89 -3.45 -2.96 -4.33
N LYS A 90 -2.56 -2.05 -3.92
CA LYS A 90 -2.27 -1.79 -2.50
C LYS A 90 -3.43 -1.12 -1.76
N THR A 91 -4.20 -0.26 -2.44
CA THR A 91 -5.24 0.57 -1.81
C THR A 91 -6.65 0.02 -1.99
N GLU A 92 -6.97 -0.46 -3.18
CA GLU A 92 -8.29 -0.97 -3.53
C GLU A 92 -8.38 -2.50 -3.43
N GLY A 93 -7.22 -3.18 -3.41
CA GLY A 93 -7.15 -4.65 -3.45
C GLY A 93 -7.51 -5.20 -4.83
N GLU A 94 -7.40 -4.38 -5.88
CA GLU A 94 -7.80 -4.72 -7.24
C GLU A 94 -6.71 -4.38 -8.25
N PHE A 95 -6.62 -5.18 -9.31
CA PHE A 95 -5.81 -4.88 -10.48
C PHE A 95 -6.47 -5.42 -11.74
N SER A 96 -6.11 -4.87 -12.90
CA SER A 96 -6.63 -5.33 -14.19
C SER A 96 -5.67 -6.32 -14.84
N GLY A 97 -6.17 -7.52 -15.18
CA GLY A 97 -5.34 -8.56 -15.76
C GLY A 97 -6.05 -9.89 -15.92
N VAL A 98 -5.30 -10.98 -15.98
CA VAL A 98 -5.85 -12.33 -16.15
C VAL A 98 -5.99 -13.11 -14.83
N GLY A 99 -5.36 -12.63 -13.73
CA GLY A 99 -5.38 -13.28 -12.42
C GLY A 99 -4.49 -14.51 -12.34
N LEU A 100 -3.21 -14.34 -12.64
CA LEU A 100 -2.15 -15.33 -12.45
C LEU A 100 -1.12 -14.82 -11.46
N GLU A 101 -0.76 -15.65 -10.50
CA GLU A 101 0.46 -15.51 -9.74
C GLU A 101 1.58 -16.22 -10.52
N ILE A 102 2.67 -15.50 -10.83
CA ILE A 102 3.75 -15.97 -11.70
C ILE A 102 5.11 -15.78 -11.02
N TYR A 103 6.06 -16.61 -11.39
CA TYR A 103 7.41 -16.61 -10.85
C TYR A 103 8.42 -17.02 -11.93
N MET A 104 9.63 -16.49 -11.85
CA MET A 104 10.73 -16.93 -12.71
C MET A 104 11.43 -18.15 -12.10
N TYR A 105 11.33 -19.29 -12.75
CA TYR A 105 12.02 -20.52 -12.37
C TYR A 105 12.96 -20.97 -13.49
N GLU A 106 14.27 -21.03 -13.22
CA GLU A 106 15.29 -21.40 -14.21
C GLU A 106 15.15 -20.66 -15.55
N ASP A 107 15.05 -19.33 -15.50
CA ASP A 107 14.80 -18.43 -16.64
C ASP A 107 13.48 -18.69 -17.40
N GLN A 108 12.55 -19.41 -16.80
CA GLN A 108 11.24 -19.71 -17.36
C GLN A 108 10.13 -19.07 -16.54
N LEU A 109 9.26 -18.31 -17.18
CA LEU A 109 8.07 -17.73 -16.55
C LEU A 109 7.06 -18.84 -16.24
N THR A 110 6.82 -19.11 -14.96
CA THR A 110 6.02 -20.25 -14.49
C THR A 110 4.83 -19.76 -13.67
N VAL A 111 3.68 -20.42 -13.84
CA VAL A 111 2.47 -20.17 -13.07
C VAL A 111 2.59 -20.81 -11.67
N VAL A 112 2.57 -19.98 -10.64
CA VAL A 112 2.50 -20.43 -9.24
C VAL A 112 1.09 -20.90 -8.93
N SER A 113 0.10 -20.00 -9.17
CA SER A 113 -1.32 -20.34 -9.04
C SER A 113 -2.19 -19.37 -9.85
N PRO A 114 -3.30 -19.84 -10.45
CA PRO A 114 -4.36 -18.96 -10.89
C PRO A 114 -5.18 -18.48 -9.68
N ILE A 115 -5.55 -17.21 -9.65
CA ILE A 115 -6.43 -16.63 -8.63
C ILE A 115 -7.84 -17.19 -8.84
N GLU A 116 -8.46 -17.67 -7.77
CA GLU A 116 -9.80 -18.25 -7.82
C GLU A 116 -10.84 -17.29 -8.41
N GLY A 117 -11.66 -17.75 -9.34
CA GLY A 117 -12.67 -16.93 -10.02
C GLY A 117 -12.13 -15.99 -11.09
N SER A 118 -10.81 -15.95 -11.32
CA SER A 118 -10.19 -15.12 -12.35
C SER A 118 -10.40 -15.66 -13.77
N PRO A 119 -10.18 -14.85 -14.83
CA PRO A 119 -10.18 -15.33 -16.20
C PRO A 119 -9.23 -16.51 -16.44
N ALA A 120 -8.02 -16.44 -15.89
CA ALA A 120 -7.03 -17.50 -16.03
C ALA A 120 -7.46 -18.82 -15.37
N SER A 121 -8.09 -18.77 -14.19
CA SER A 121 -8.61 -19.98 -13.52
C SER A 121 -9.72 -20.67 -14.32
N ARG A 122 -10.52 -19.88 -15.05
CA ARG A 122 -11.57 -20.41 -15.94
C ARG A 122 -11.03 -20.92 -17.27
N SER A 123 -9.83 -20.53 -17.67
CA SER A 123 -9.24 -20.92 -18.96
C SER A 123 -8.52 -22.26 -18.95
N GLY A 124 -8.37 -22.92 -17.77
CA GLY A 124 -7.67 -24.20 -17.67
C GLY A 124 -6.15 -24.09 -17.58
N ILE A 125 -5.65 -22.94 -17.11
CA ILE A 125 -4.26 -22.75 -16.74
C ILE A 125 -4.10 -23.22 -15.29
N TYR A 126 -3.03 -23.95 -14.99
CA TYR A 126 -2.78 -24.60 -13.70
C TYR A 126 -1.38 -24.27 -13.17
N THR A 127 -1.20 -24.54 -11.88
CA THR A 127 0.10 -24.47 -11.21
C THR A 127 1.15 -25.31 -11.94
N GLY A 128 2.32 -24.76 -12.18
CA GLY A 128 3.44 -25.38 -12.87
C GLY A 128 3.42 -25.23 -14.40
N ASP A 129 2.37 -24.66 -14.97
CA ASP A 129 2.34 -24.32 -16.38
C ASP A 129 3.42 -23.26 -16.69
N ALA A 130 4.11 -23.41 -17.83
CA ALA A 130 5.12 -22.46 -18.26
C ALA A 130 4.56 -21.53 -19.33
N ILE A 131 4.72 -20.23 -19.14
CA ILE A 131 4.33 -19.21 -20.12
C ILE A 131 5.50 -18.99 -21.07
N MET A 132 5.36 -19.44 -22.30
CA MET A 132 6.41 -19.39 -23.34
C MET A 132 6.38 -18.07 -24.09
N ASN A 133 5.16 -17.59 -24.45
CA ASN A 133 4.98 -16.31 -25.14
C ASN A 133 3.81 -15.54 -24.54
N ILE A 134 3.87 -14.20 -24.68
CA ILE A 134 2.78 -13.25 -24.40
C ILE A 134 2.54 -12.48 -25.68
N ASP A 135 1.33 -12.55 -26.26
CA ASP A 135 0.94 -11.92 -27.53
C ASP A 135 1.92 -12.24 -28.67
N GLY A 136 2.45 -13.48 -28.70
CA GLY A 136 3.41 -13.96 -29.69
C GLY A 136 4.87 -13.59 -29.41
N GLU A 137 5.16 -12.75 -28.40
CA GLU A 137 6.53 -12.39 -28.02
C GLU A 137 7.08 -13.39 -26.98
N PRO A 138 8.31 -13.93 -27.17
CA PRO A 138 8.90 -14.86 -26.22
C PRO A 138 9.11 -14.24 -24.83
N THR A 139 8.89 -15.05 -23.78
CA THR A 139 9.15 -14.64 -22.39
C THR A 139 10.59 -14.89 -21.93
N SER A 140 11.38 -15.61 -22.74
CA SER A 140 12.79 -15.89 -22.44
C SER A 140 13.61 -14.60 -22.41
N GLY A 141 14.32 -14.36 -21.31
CA GLY A 141 15.14 -13.18 -21.12
C GLY A 141 14.37 -11.93 -20.64
N LEU A 142 13.05 -12.02 -20.44
CA LEU A 142 12.29 -10.96 -19.79
C LEU A 142 12.50 -10.98 -18.28
N GLU A 143 12.54 -9.82 -17.65
CA GLU A 143 12.39 -9.70 -16.21
C GLU A 143 10.94 -9.95 -15.79
N LEU A 144 10.73 -10.39 -14.54
CA LEU A 144 9.38 -10.66 -14.02
C LEU A 144 8.47 -9.43 -14.12
N LYS A 145 9.02 -8.23 -13.89
CA LYS A 145 8.26 -6.97 -13.98
C LYS A 145 7.74 -6.74 -15.40
N ASP A 146 8.58 -6.96 -16.41
CA ASP A 146 8.20 -6.74 -17.82
C ASP A 146 7.14 -7.74 -18.27
N ALA A 147 7.31 -9.02 -17.89
CA ALA A 147 6.31 -10.06 -18.17
C ALA A 147 4.97 -9.74 -17.50
N THR A 148 4.99 -9.29 -16.25
CA THR A 148 3.79 -8.88 -15.50
C THR A 148 3.08 -7.72 -16.18
N SER A 149 3.81 -6.68 -16.60
CA SER A 149 3.26 -5.51 -17.30
C SER A 149 2.59 -5.90 -18.64
N LYS A 150 3.13 -6.88 -19.37
CA LYS A 150 2.53 -7.38 -20.63
C LYS A 150 1.26 -8.21 -20.37
N ILE A 151 1.22 -8.99 -19.30
CA ILE A 151 0.04 -9.81 -18.93
C ILE A 151 -1.08 -8.93 -18.37
N ARG A 152 -0.75 -7.91 -17.57
CA ARG A 152 -1.68 -6.88 -17.11
C ARG A 152 -2.18 -6.03 -18.28
N GLY A 153 -3.15 -5.20 -18.03
CA GLY A 153 -3.69 -4.24 -18.98
C GLY A 153 -5.18 -4.03 -18.79
N LYS A 154 -5.74 -3.10 -19.53
CA LYS A 154 -7.11 -2.63 -19.37
C LYS A 154 -8.14 -3.79 -19.42
N ALA A 155 -9.03 -3.84 -18.44
CA ALA A 155 -10.14 -4.79 -18.41
C ALA A 155 -10.97 -4.75 -19.71
N GLY A 156 -11.36 -5.93 -20.19
CA GLY A 156 -12.06 -6.10 -21.49
C GLY A 156 -11.13 -6.25 -22.69
N THR A 157 -9.81 -6.08 -22.55
CA THR A 157 -8.85 -6.34 -23.63
C THR A 157 -8.38 -7.81 -23.61
N GLU A 158 -7.98 -8.33 -24.76
CA GLU A 158 -7.48 -9.69 -24.91
C GLU A 158 -5.96 -9.75 -24.68
N VAL A 159 -5.50 -10.89 -24.14
CA VAL A 159 -4.08 -11.31 -24.17
C VAL A 159 -4.00 -12.77 -24.57
N ILE A 160 -3.01 -13.12 -25.38
CA ILE A 160 -2.75 -14.49 -25.81
C ILE A 160 -1.52 -15.01 -25.05
N LEU A 161 -1.72 -16.04 -24.23
CA LEU A 161 -0.63 -16.71 -23.52
C LEU A 161 -0.35 -18.06 -24.17
N THR A 162 0.87 -18.27 -24.70
CA THR A 162 1.33 -19.59 -25.14
C THR A 162 1.83 -20.35 -23.95
N ILE A 163 1.11 -21.39 -23.56
CA ILE A 163 1.37 -22.19 -22.36
C ILE A 163 1.94 -23.56 -22.74
N LYS A 164 3.02 -23.96 -22.07
CA LYS A 164 3.56 -25.32 -22.12
C LYS A 164 3.21 -26.07 -20.86
N LYS A 165 2.53 -27.21 -20.99
CA LYS A 165 2.15 -28.08 -19.87
C LYS A 165 3.36 -28.87 -19.37
N PRO A 166 3.67 -28.88 -18.06
CA PRO A 166 4.87 -29.52 -17.53
C PRO A 166 4.85 -31.04 -17.69
N ASN A 167 3.68 -31.68 -17.58
CA ASN A 167 3.57 -33.15 -17.57
C ASN A 167 3.53 -33.77 -18.95
N THR A 168 2.99 -33.06 -19.96
CA THR A 168 2.81 -33.59 -21.34
C THR A 168 3.77 -32.97 -22.33
N GLY A 169 4.33 -31.80 -22.01
CA GLY A 169 5.11 -30.98 -22.96
C GLY A 169 4.25 -30.33 -24.05
N GLU A 170 2.92 -30.47 -23.97
CA GLU A 170 1.97 -29.84 -24.89
C GLU A 170 2.07 -28.34 -24.84
N VAL A 171 2.08 -27.69 -26.01
CA VAL A 171 2.11 -26.24 -26.14
C VAL A 171 0.80 -25.77 -26.78
N GLN A 172 0.09 -24.86 -26.15
CA GLN A 172 -1.20 -24.36 -26.62
C GLN A 172 -1.34 -22.87 -26.32
N ASP A 173 -2.03 -22.16 -27.21
CA ASP A 173 -2.40 -20.75 -27.01
C ASP A 173 -3.73 -20.64 -26.24
N TYR A 174 -3.73 -19.76 -25.25
CA TYR A 174 -4.88 -19.40 -24.43
C TYR A 174 -5.21 -17.93 -24.67
N SER A 175 -6.33 -17.68 -25.35
CA SER A 175 -6.90 -16.33 -25.48
C SER A 175 -7.69 -16.01 -24.25
N ILE A 176 -7.30 -14.97 -23.50
CA ILE A 176 -7.90 -14.61 -22.22
C ILE A 176 -8.29 -13.13 -22.27
N ILE A 177 -9.53 -12.84 -21.91
CA ILE A 177 -9.99 -11.46 -21.75
C ILE A 177 -9.62 -11.00 -20.34
N ARG A 178 -8.86 -9.92 -20.25
CA ARG A 178 -8.49 -9.28 -18.99
C ARG A 178 -9.74 -8.77 -18.27
N ASP A 179 -9.72 -8.86 -16.94
CA ASP A 179 -10.82 -8.44 -16.08
C ASP A 179 -10.26 -7.72 -14.85
N VAL A 180 -11.13 -7.09 -14.07
CA VAL A 180 -10.76 -6.59 -12.74
C VAL A 180 -10.65 -7.79 -11.81
N ILE A 181 -9.49 -7.96 -11.22
CA ILE A 181 -9.17 -9.04 -10.28
C ILE A 181 -9.13 -8.49 -8.88
N THR A 182 -10.03 -8.93 -8.02
CA THR A 182 -10.04 -8.55 -6.60
C THR A 182 -9.23 -9.56 -5.79
N ILE A 183 -8.27 -9.08 -5.01
CA ILE A 183 -7.51 -9.87 -4.07
C ILE A 183 -8.12 -9.70 -2.68
N LYS A 184 -8.40 -10.81 -2.02
CA LYS A 184 -8.92 -10.78 -0.64
C LYS A 184 -7.81 -10.37 0.34
N ASP A 185 -8.10 -9.39 1.18
CA ASP A 185 -7.23 -9.02 2.29
C ASP A 185 -7.21 -10.10 3.37
N ILE A 186 -8.30 -10.89 3.46
CA ILE A 186 -8.42 -12.03 4.36
C ILE A 186 -8.53 -13.33 3.54
N PRO A 187 -7.40 -13.88 3.07
CA PRO A 187 -7.38 -15.08 2.26
C PRO A 187 -7.83 -16.32 3.03
N PHE A 188 -7.73 -16.29 4.36
CA PHE A 188 -8.11 -17.42 5.20
C PHE A 188 -8.65 -16.97 6.56
N TYR A 189 -9.75 -17.57 6.98
CA TYR A 189 -10.25 -17.57 8.36
C TYR A 189 -10.94 -18.89 8.65
N GLY A 190 -10.94 -19.32 9.92
CA GLY A 190 -11.58 -20.57 10.34
C GLY A 190 -11.37 -20.87 11.81
N MET A 191 -12.07 -21.90 12.31
CA MET A 191 -11.89 -22.41 13.66
C MET A 191 -10.61 -23.25 13.76
N VAL A 192 -9.76 -22.94 14.75
CA VAL A 192 -8.56 -23.76 15.08
C VAL A 192 -8.94 -24.94 15.96
N ASN A 193 -9.89 -24.70 16.85
CA ASN A 193 -10.52 -25.71 17.72
C ASN A 193 -11.93 -25.23 18.09
N ASP A 194 -12.60 -25.93 19.04
CA ASP A 194 -13.99 -25.67 19.39
C ASP A 194 -14.30 -24.23 19.85
N ASN A 195 -13.31 -23.49 20.33
CA ASN A 195 -13.53 -22.15 20.89
C ASN A 195 -12.52 -21.08 20.43
N VAL A 196 -11.58 -21.40 19.51
CA VAL A 196 -10.59 -20.46 19.00
C VAL A 196 -10.77 -20.29 17.51
N GLY A 197 -11.11 -19.07 17.11
CA GLY A 197 -11.13 -18.63 15.72
C GLY A 197 -9.78 -18.02 15.33
N TYR A 198 -9.42 -18.13 14.07
CA TYR A 198 -8.23 -17.54 13.46
C TYR A 198 -8.61 -16.83 12.18
N LEU A 199 -8.04 -15.67 11.94
CA LEU A 199 -8.10 -14.97 10.67
C LEU A 199 -6.73 -14.37 10.34
N ARG A 200 -6.36 -14.40 9.05
CA ARG A 200 -5.13 -13.80 8.55
C ARG A 200 -5.47 -12.61 7.68
N ILE A 201 -4.87 -11.44 7.99
CA ILE A 201 -4.99 -10.23 7.19
C ILE A 201 -3.64 -10.00 6.52
N THR A 202 -3.61 -9.96 5.19
CA THR A 202 -2.36 -9.85 4.42
C THR A 202 -2.10 -8.45 3.89
N ASN A 203 -3.14 -7.59 3.85
CA ASN A 203 -3.05 -6.20 3.40
C ASN A 203 -4.16 -5.36 4.06
N PHE A 204 -4.06 -4.03 3.96
CA PHE A 204 -5.11 -3.09 4.38
C PHE A 204 -5.61 -2.28 3.18
N SER A 205 -6.57 -2.84 2.43
CA SER A 205 -7.30 -2.16 1.35
C SER A 205 -8.63 -1.58 1.83
N VAL A 206 -9.40 -0.98 0.95
CA VAL A 206 -10.75 -0.49 1.24
C VAL A 206 -11.72 -1.60 1.68
N ASN A 207 -11.41 -2.86 1.37
CA ASN A 207 -12.26 -4.02 1.63
C ASN A 207 -11.99 -4.66 3.01
N THR A 208 -10.83 -4.41 3.62
CA THR A 208 -10.35 -5.10 4.84
C THR A 208 -11.35 -5.09 5.98
N ALA A 209 -11.97 -3.94 6.27
CA ALA A 209 -12.90 -3.82 7.39
C ALA A 209 -14.16 -4.69 7.17
N ASN A 210 -14.70 -4.72 5.96
CA ASN A 210 -15.87 -5.53 5.62
C ASN A 210 -15.53 -7.03 5.65
N GLU A 211 -14.41 -7.43 5.05
CA GLU A 211 -13.95 -8.82 5.09
C GLU A 211 -13.68 -9.28 6.52
N THR A 212 -13.03 -8.43 7.35
CA THR A 212 -12.79 -8.71 8.77
C THR A 212 -14.11 -8.87 9.53
N LYS A 213 -15.08 -7.99 9.29
CA LYS A 213 -16.41 -8.06 9.90
C LYS A 213 -17.08 -9.40 9.61
N ASP A 214 -17.10 -9.80 8.34
CA ASP A 214 -17.73 -11.05 7.91
C ASP A 214 -17.02 -12.27 8.50
N ALA A 215 -15.69 -12.27 8.52
CA ALA A 215 -14.89 -13.31 9.14
C ALA A 215 -15.17 -13.43 10.65
N LEU A 216 -15.16 -12.31 11.39
CA LEU A 216 -15.41 -12.28 12.83
C LEU A 216 -16.83 -12.76 13.18
N ILE A 217 -17.84 -12.31 12.44
CA ILE A 217 -19.22 -12.78 12.61
C ILE A 217 -19.31 -14.29 12.38
N SER A 218 -18.71 -14.80 11.32
CA SER A 218 -18.67 -16.24 11.02
C SER A 218 -17.99 -17.04 12.13
N LEU A 219 -16.84 -16.59 12.62
CA LEU A 219 -16.12 -17.24 13.72
C LEU A 219 -16.97 -17.29 15.00
N MET A 220 -17.61 -16.19 15.38
CA MET A 220 -18.50 -16.14 16.57
C MET A 220 -19.72 -17.05 16.41
N GLN A 221 -20.33 -17.09 15.22
CA GLN A 221 -21.44 -18.01 14.94
C GLN A 221 -21.04 -19.49 15.05
N ASN A 222 -19.76 -19.79 14.77
CA ASN A 222 -19.20 -21.13 14.93
C ASN A 222 -18.65 -21.40 16.35
N GLY A 223 -18.92 -20.53 17.32
CA GLY A 223 -18.62 -20.75 18.74
C GLY A 223 -17.27 -20.18 19.20
N ALA A 224 -16.59 -19.36 18.40
CA ALA A 224 -15.35 -18.72 18.86
C ALA A 224 -15.61 -17.80 20.07
N SER A 225 -14.95 -18.06 21.16
CA SER A 225 -14.85 -17.19 22.35
C SER A 225 -13.45 -16.55 22.47
N ASN A 226 -12.53 -16.97 21.61
CA ASN A 226 -11.18 -16.43 21.49
C ASN A 226 -10.87 -16.26 20.00
N VAL A 227 -10.20 -15.18 19.63
CA VAL A 227 -9.85 -14.87 18.23
C VAL A 227 -8.38 -14.52 18.10
N ILE A 228 -7.71 -15.11 17.12
CA ILE A 228 -6.35 -14.78 16.72
C ILE A 228 -6.42 -14.00 15.42
N ILE A 229 -5.88 -12.77 15.43
CA ILE A 229 -5.67 -11.94 14.23
C ILE A 229 -4.20 -12.07 13.84
N ASP A 230 -3.92 -12.62 12.67
CA ASP A 230 -2.55 -12.78 12.18
C ASP A 230 -2.20 -11.66 11.19
N LEU A 231 -1.29 -10.80 11.62
CA LEU A 231 -0.73 -9.68 10.83
C LEU A 231 0.73 -9.95 10.41
N ARG A 232 1.22 -11.18 10.54
CA ARG A 232 2.57 -11.51 10.09
C ARG A 232 2.67 -11.37 8.57
N ASP A 233 3.78 -10.82 8.11
CA ASP A 233 4.06 -10.54 6.69
C ASP A 233 3.09 -9.53 6.05
N ASN A 234 2.36 -8.76 6.85
CA ASN A 234 1.46 -7.72 6.37
C ASN A 234 2.16 -6.35 6.41
N PRO A 235 2.53 -5.77 5.26
CA PRO A 235 3.26 -4.50 5.19
C PRO A 235 2.40 -3.28 5.55
N GLY A 236 1.11 -3.48 5.86
CA GLY A 236 0.17 -2.40 6.13
C GLY A 236 -0.76 -2.12 4.96
N GLY A 237 -0.96 -0.86 4.66
CA GLY A 237 -1.88 -0.34 3.64
C GLY A 237 -2.58 0.92 4.12
N LEU A 238 -3.88 1.07 3.80
CA LEU A 238 -4.64 2.27 4.10
C LEU A 238 -4.82 2.50 5.61
N LEU A 239 -4.46 3.70 6.07
CA LEU A 239 -4.76 4.15 7.44
C LEU A 239 -6.25 4.06 7.75
N SER A 240 -7.12 4.52 6.83
CA SER A 240 -8.58 4.44 7.01
C SER A 240 -9.05 3.03 7.33
N SER A 241 -8.53 2.03 6.63
CA SER A 241 -8.94 0.63 6.80
C SER A 241 -8.52 0.05 8.14
N SER A 242 -7.34 0.44 8.66
CA SER A 242 -6.94 0.08 10.03
C SER A 242 -7.85 0.71 11.09
N LEU A 243 -8.28 1.96 10.88
CA LEU A 243 -9.21 2.66 11.78
C LEU A 243 -10.60 2.02 11.73
N ASP A 244 -11.10 1.69 10.54
CA ASP A 244 -12.40 1.04 10.37
C ASP A 244 -12.41 -0.37 10.99
N LEU A 245 -11.30 -1.11 10.89
CA LEU A 245 -11.14 -2.39 11.59
C LEU A 245 -11.17 -2.22 13.12
N LEU A 246 -10.44 -1.24 13.65
CA LEU A 246 -10.42 -0.94 15.07
C LEU A 246 -11.81 -0.50 15.59
N ASP A 247 -12.57 0.20 14.75
CA ASP A 247 -13.94 0.63 15.06
C ASP A 247 -14.93 -0.56 15.18
N LEU A 248 -14.62 -1.72 14.57
CA LEU A 248 -15.38 -2.96 14.77
C LEU A 248 -15.12 -3.60 16.15
N ILE A 249 -13.95 -3.35 16.74
CA ILE A 249 -13.47 -4.10 17.91
C ILE A 249 -13.55 -3.27 19.20
N LEU A 250 -13.36 -1.96 19.09
CA LEU A 250 -13.23 -1.07 20.25
C LEU A 250 -14.51 -0.27 20.52
N PRO A 251 -14.79 0.07 21.77
CA PRO A 251 -15.90 0.94 22.13
C PRO A 251 -15.81 2.33 21.48
N LYS A 252 -16.97 2.97 21.31
CA LYS A 252 -17.09 4.31 20.74
C LYS A 252 -16.33 5.39 21.53
N ASN A 253 -15.80 6.40 20.81
CA ASN A 253 -15.10 7.59 21.31
C ASN A 253 -13.69 7.34 21.90
N LEU A 254 -13.07 6.22 21.63
CA LEU A 254 -11.67 6.00 22.00
C LEU A 254 -10.74 6.65 20.97
N GLU A 255 -9.65 7.25 21.46
CA GLU A 255 -8.60 7.80 20.60
C GLU A 255 -7.77 6.65 20.01
N LEU A 256 -7.58 6.62 18.69
CA LEU A 256 -6.86 5.56 18.00
C LEU A 256 -5.45 6.00 17.64
N VAL A 257 -5.34 7.07 16.87
CA VAL A 257 -4.07 7.57 16.34
C VAL A 257 -4.18 9.07 16.06
N SER A 258 -3.04 9.74 16.03
CA SER A 258 -2.96 11.12 15.58
C SER A 258 -1.92 11.27 14.48
N THR A 259 -2.22 12.08 13.46
CA THR A 259 -1.24 12.48 12.45
C THR A 259 -0.78 13.91 12.72
N LYS A 260 0.53 14.14 12.62
CA LYS A 260 1.16 15.43 12.91
C LYS A 260 2.03 15.85 11.74
N GLY A 261 1.70 16.99 11.14
CA GLY A 261 2.52 17.58 10.10
C GLY A 261 3.64 18.47 10.65
N ARG A 262 4.47 19.00 9.76
CA ARG A 262 5.58 19.90 10.06
C ARG A 262 5.10 21.13 10.86
N ALA A 263 5.84 21.46 11.92
CA ALA A 263 5.57 22.60 12.80
C ALA A 263 4.21 22.55 13.53
N GLY A 264 3.62 21.36 13.70
CA GLY A 264 2.36 21.20 14.42
C GLY A 264 1.12 21.79 13.73
N LYS A 265 1.23 22.16 12.45
CA LYS A 265 0.16 22.88 11.71
C LYS A 265 -0.99 22.00 11.21
N SER A 266 -0.88 20.69 11.28
CA SER A 266 -1.96 19.77 10.90
C SER A 266 -1.95 18.57 11.82
N ILE A 267 -2.55 18.71 12.99
CA ILE A 267 -2.82 17.58 13.87
C ILE A 267 -4.24 17.12 13.56
N LYS A 268 -4.37 15.86 13.17
CA LYS A 268 -5.66 15.20 13.01
C LYS A 268 -5.71 14.01 13.96
N ASN A 269 -6.67 14.03 14.88
CA ASN A 269 -6.90 12.94 15.82
C ASN A 269 -8.03 12.06 15.28
N TYR A 270 -7.84 10.76 15.31
CA TYR A 270 -8.81 9.77 14.87
C TYR A 270 -9.34 9.02 16.09
N LYS A 271 -10.65 8.79 16.10
CA LYS A 271 -11.37 8.12 17.19
C LYS A 271 -12.33 7.11 16.62
N THR A 272 -12.69 6.11 17.43
CA THR A 272 -13.79 5.21 17.11
C THR A 272 -15.10 5.99 17.00
N LEU A 273 -15.91 5.65 16.00
CA LEU A 273 -17.16 6.35 15.67
C LEU A 273 -18.40 5.54 16.06
N ASN A 274 -18.30 4.22 16.08
CA ASN A 274 -19.40 3.29 16.30
C ASN A 274 -19.22 2.50 17.61
N ASN A 275 -20.25 1.79 18.02
CA ASN A 275 -20.13 0.81 19.10
C ASN A 275 -19.45 -0.45 18.55
N ALA A 276 -18.64 -1.09 19.37
CA ALA A 276 -17.97 -2.33 19.01
C ALA A 276 -18.99 -3.39 18.52
N LEU A 277 -18.65 -4.05 17.43
CA LEU A 277 -19.37 -5.22 16.93
C LEU A 277 -18.99 -6.45 17.77
N ILE A 278 -17.74 -6.53 18.19
CA ILE A 278 -17.17 -7.67 18.90
C ILE A 278 -17.34 -7.46 20.39
N PRO A 279 -18.04 -8.36 21.10
CA PRO A 279 -18.21 -8.25 22.56
C PRO A 279 -16.86 -8.31 23.29
N ASP A 280 -16.77 -7.60 24.42
CA ASP A 280 -15.57 -7.60 25.27
C ASP A 280 -15.27 -8.99 25.87
N THR A 281 -16.26 -9.88 25.88
CA THR A 281 -16.10 -11.27 26.33
C THR A 281 -15.29 -12.15 25.36
N ILE A 282 -15.09 -11.72 24.14
CA ILE A 282 -14.22 -12.40 23.16
C ILE A 282 -12.76 -12.00 23.44
N ASN A 283 -11.94 -12.94 23.89
CA ASN A 283 -10.51 -12.69 24.07
C ASN A 283 -9.82 -12.59 22.71
N MET A 284 -8.79 -11.74 22.60
CA MET A 284 -8.09 -11.53 21.34
C MET A 284 -6.58 -11.63 21.51
N ALA A 285 -5.94 -12.17 20.47
CA ALA A 285 -4.50 -12.14 20.31
C ALA A 285 -4.15 -11.63 18.90
N VAL A 286 -3.07 -10.86 18.79
CA VAL A 286 -2.55 -10.37 17.51
C VAL A 286 -1.15 -10.94 17.30
N LEU A 287 -0.92 -11.56 16.15
CA LEU A 287 0.39 -12.07 15.76
C LEU A 287 1.09 -11.09 14.83
N ILE A 288 2.34 -10.76 15.13
CA ILE A 288 3.18 -9.85 14.34
C ILE A 288 4.57 -10.44 14.10
N ASN A 289 5.27 -9.92 13.08
CA ASN A 289 6.69 -10.21 12.85
C ASN A 289 7.40 -8.99 12.23
N GLY A 290 8.67 -9.14 11.88
CA GLY A 290 9.49 -8.06 11.32
C GLY A 290 9.00 -7.48 9.99
N ALA A 291 8.06 -8.12 9.31
CA ALA A 291 7.41 -7.61 8.10
C ALA A 291 6.04 -6.97 8.38
N SER A 292 5.56 -7.01 9.62
CA SER A 292 4.35 -6.27 10.04
C SER A 292 4.68 -4.79 10.15
N ALA A 293 4.08 -3.93 9.31
CA ALA A 293 4.41 -2.52 9.22
C ALA A 293 3.17 -1.61 9.14
N SER A 294 3.36 -0.30 9.41
CA SER A 294 2.36 0.75 9.15
C SER A 294 0.98 0.46 9.77
N ALA A 295 -0.08 0.23 8.94
CA ALA A 295 -1.45 -0.06 9.40
C ALA A 295 -1.51 -1.29 10.34
N SER A 296 -0.68 -2.31 10.09
CA SER A 296 -0.55 -3.47 10.98
C SER A 296 -0.05 -3.08 12.38
N GLU A 297 0.90 -2.16 12.45
CA GLU A 297 1.44 -1.67 13.72
C GLU A 297 0.43 -0.79 14.45
N ILE A 298 -0.38 0.00 13.71
CA ILE A 298 -1.48 0.78 14.30
C ILE A 298 -2.50 -0.16 14.94
N VAL A 299 -2.93 -1.21 14.24
CA VAL A 299 -3.90 -2.17 14.79
C VAL A 299 -3.33 -2.89 16.01
N ALA A 300 -2.12 -3.43 15.92
CA ALA A 300 -1.49 -4.15 17.02
C ALA A 300 -1.26 -3.23 18.24
N GLY A 301 -0.71 -2.03 18.01
CA GLY A 301 -0.41 -1.08 19.08
C GLY A 301 -1.67 -0.57 19.78
N VAL A 302 -2.70 -0.17 19.03
CA VAL A 302 -3.95 0.32 19.61
C VAL A 302 -4.67 -0.78 20.40
N LEU A 303 -4.75 -2.01 19.87
CA LEU A 303 -5.37 -3.11 20.62
C LEU A 303 -4.57 -3.49 21.88
N GLN A 304 -3.25 -3.32 21.87
CA GLN A 304 -2.39 -3.50 23.04
C GLN A 304 -2.58 -2.38 24.05
N ASP A 305 -2.60 -1.12 23.63
CA ASP A 305 -2.73 0.06 24.51
C ASP A 305 -4.05 0.09 25.27
N TYR A 306 -5.11 -0.47 24.68
CA TYR A 306 -6.42 -0.62 25.33
C TYR A 306 -6.63 -1.96 26.04
N ASP A 307 -5.57 -2.75 26.24
CA ASP A 307 -5.64 -4.10 26.85
C ASP A 307 -6.70 -5.01 26.17
N ARG A 308 -7.00 -4.73 24.88
CA ARG A 308 -8.03 -5.47 24.12
C ARG A 308 -7.51 -6.76 23.54
N ALA A 309 -6.21 -6.82 23.21
CA ALA A 309 -5.55 -8.00 22.71
C ALA A 309 -4.14 -8.17 23.29
N ILE A 310 -3.69 -9.42 23.36
CA ILE A 310 -2.29 -9.76 23.62
C ILE A 310 -1.55 -9.77 22.29
N VAL A 311 -0.47 -9.00 22.18
CA VAL A 311 0.38 -8.99 20.99
C VAL A 311 1.51 -10.00 21.17
N LEU A 312 1.68 -10.90 20.21
CA LEU A 312 2.65 -12.00 20.22
C LEU A 312 3.47 -12.01 18.92
N GLY A 313 4.74 -12.36 19.05
CA GLY A 313 5.62 -12.53 17.88
C GLY A 313 7.00 -11.90 18.08
N SER A 314 7.60 -11.45 16.99
CA SER A 314 8.86 -10.70 17.00
C SER A 314 8.58 -9.20 16.83
N GLN A 315 9.62 -8.38 17.02
CA GLN A 315 9.54 -6.94 16.78
C GLN A 315 9.01 -6.66 15.37
N SER A 316 8.07 -5.71 15.25
CA SER A 316 7.54 -5.21 13.99
C SER A 316 8.58 -4.36 13.24
N PHE A 317 8.22 -3.86 12.08
CA PHE A 317 9.12 -3.10 11.20
C PHE A 317 9.64 -1.82 11.89
N GLY A 318 8.78 -1.03 12.55
CA GLY A 318 9.12 0.18 13.31
C GLY A 318 8.93 1.48 12.57
#